data_ef652802bb1bfd16c8af83e08893151b
#
_entry.id   ef652802bb1bfd16c8af83e08893151b
#
_cell.length_a   1.000
_cell.length_b   1.000
_cell.length_c   1.000
_cell.angle_alpha   90.00
_cell.angle_beta   90.00
_cell.angle_gamma   90.00
#
_symmetry.space_group_name_H-M   'P 1'
#
loop_
_entity.id
_entity.type
_entity.pdbx_description
1 polymer ?
#
loop_
_entity_poly.entity_id
_entity_poly.type
_entity_poly.pdbx_seq_one_letter_code
_entity_poly.pdbx_strand_id
1 'polypeptide(L)'
;MSALKSLGNLLVAVVASALVMALCLAPIAGLGGAAIARTDETMQSNLSDLTHGDVPGVTTITDVNGKPMAWIFKQRRYEVPSEQISQYAKDALVSTEDRRFYVHEGVDMQGFARALVTNVLAGGVEQGASTVNQQYVKNYLWLIDAENEEEALAATEQSIPRKLREMRMASDLDKTLEKDEILTRYLNLVSFGQHSFGIEAAARTYFDTSAAKLNPAQAAMLVGLLQSVEALNPYTNPEGAVRRRNVVLNNMAAQGYIEQSEADRWAGAPLGILDKPKTLPEGCITAGDNGFMCDYALRYLAEKGLDLDTIKNGSYTIKTTLDPNIQQVALNAVRNNVSPHTAGVAQVLDIVEPGADSRNIKAMVSSRFYGLDLDQSQTILPQPVSLVGNGAGSVFKIFTAAAAL
;
A
#
# COMPACT_ATOMS: atom_id res chain seq x y z
N MET A 1 -27.85 -34.01 -61.46
CA MET A 1 -27.42 -32.66 -61.76
C MET A 1 -27.94 -31.58 -60.67
N SER A 2 -29.02 -31.83 -59.95
CA SER A 2 -29.54 -30.88 -58.94
C SER A 2 -28.71 -30.81 -57.67
N ALA A 3 -28.23 -31.97 -57.17
CA ALA A 3 -27.46 -32.04 -55.94
C ALA A 3 -26.09 -31.29 -56.01
N LEU A 4 -25.44 -31.38 -57.16
CA LEU A 4 -24.15 -30.72 -57.41
C LEU A 4 -24.28 -29.20 -57.49
N LYS A 5 -25.39 -28.68 -58.03
CA LYS A 5 -25.72 -27.25 -58.04
C LYS A 5 -26.07 -26.73 -56.64
N SER A 6 -26.76 -27.53 -55.82
CA SER A 6 -27.10 -27.18 -54.45
C SER A 6 -25.86 -27.12 -53.55
N LEU A 7 -24.91 -28.07 -53.75
CA LEU A 7 -23.63 -28.07 -53.03
C LEU A 7 -22.76 -26.86 -53.42
N GLY A 8 -22.74 -26.50 -54.70
CA GLY A 8 -22.03 -25.30 -55.19
C GLY A 8 -22.60 -24.01 -54.60
N ASN A 9 -23.93 -23.88 -54.55
CA ASN A 9 -24.57 -22.71 -53.93
C ASN A 9 -24.35 -22.63 -52.45
N LEU A 10 -24.31 -23.75 -51.72
CA LEU A 10 -23.98 -23.79 -50.30
C LEU A 10 -22.53 -23.32 -50.04
N LEU A 11 -21.60 -23.79 -50.86
CA LEU A 11 -20.18 -23.42 -50.77
C LEU A 11 -19.97 -21.93 -51.04
N VAL A 12 -20.66 -21.38 -52.05
CA VAL A 12 -20.65 -19.93 -52.32
C VAL A 12 -21.25 -19.13 -51.18
N ALA A 13 -22.35 -19.60 -50.58
CA ALA A 13 -22.97 -18.92 -49.42
C ALA A 13 -22.04 -18.93 -48.20
N VAL A 14 -21.37 -20.04 -47.90
CA VAL A 14 -20.40 -20.15 -46.81
C VAL A 14 -19.20 -19.20 -47.00
N VAL A 15 -18.65 -19.19 -48.23
CA VAL A 15 -17.53 -18.29 -48.58
C VAL A 15 -17.93 -16.83 -48.53
N ALA A 16 -19.12 -16.49 -49.00
CA ALA A 16 -19.65 -15.13 -48.93
C ALA A 16 -19.87 -14.69 -47.49
N SER A 17 -20.45 -15.57 -46.65
CA SER A 17 -20.64 -15.27 -45.20
C SER A 17 -19.30 -15.13 -44.48
N ALA A 18 -18.29 -15.94 -44.79
CA ALA A 18 -16.96 -15.81 -44.22
C ALA A 18 -16.27 -14.51 -44.64
N LEU A 19 -16.41 -14.08 -45.90
CA LEU A 19 -15.90 -12.81 -46.40
C LEU A 19 -16.59 -11.61 -45.76
N VAL A 20 -17.91 -11.65 -45.57
CA VAL A 20 -18.67 -10.59 -44.87
C VAL A 20 -18.24 -10.50 -43.40
N MET A 21 -18.09 -11.64 -42.70
CA MET A 21 -17.54 -11.67 -41.35
C MET A 21 -16.11 -11.11 -41.28
N ALA A 22 -15.24 -11.48 -42.17
CA ALA A 22 -13.87 -10.95 -42.23
C ALA A 22 -13.84 -9.44 -42.47
N LEU A 23 -14.70 -8.91 -43.38
CA LEU A 23 -14.86 -7.49 -43.66
C LEU A 23 -15.43 -6.72 -42.47
N CYS A 24 -16.34 -7.31 -41.69
CA CYS A 24 -16.89 -6.70 -40.47
C CYS A 24 -15.88 -6.71 -39.31
N LEU A 25 -15.01 -7.72 -39.25
CA LEU A 25 -14.00 -7.87 -38.21
C LEU A 25 -12.68 -7.12 -38.52
N ALA A 26 -12.38 -6.86 -39.78
CA ALA A 26 -11.15 -6.20 -40.22
C ALA A 26 -10.95 -4.77 -39.60
N PRO A 27 -11.98 -3.91 -39.54
CA PRO A 27 -11.84 -2.62 -38.89
C PRO A 27 -11.58 -2.74 -37.37
N ILE A 28 -12.23 -3.72 -36.73
CA ILE A 28 -12.06 -3.99 -35.28
C ILE A 28 -10.65 -4.52 -35.02
N ALA A 29 -10.15 -5.43 -35.88
CA ALA A 29 -8.79 -5.95 -35.79
C ALA A 29 -7.74 -4.87 -36.12
N GLY A 30 -8.01 -3.99 -37.09
CA GLY A 30 -7.11 -2.89 -37.48
C GLY A 30 -7.02 -1.79 -36.42
N LEU A 31 -8.15 -1.38 -35.86
CA LEU A 31 -8.19 -0.41 -34.77
C LEU A 31 -7.62 -0.98 -33.46
N GLY A 32 -7.92 -2.25 -33.17
CA GLY A 32 -7.34 -2.97 -32.04
C GLY A 32 -5.82 -3.14 -32.17
N GLY A 33 -5.33 -3.51 -33.37
CA GLY A 33 -3.90 -3.64 -33.66
C GLY A 33 -3.12 -2.35 -33.58
N ALA A 34 -3.69 -1.23 -34.06
CA ALA A 34 -3.07 0.10 -33.96
C ALA A 34 -3.08 0.64 -32.52
N ALA A 35 -4.13 0.35 -31.75
CA ALA A 35 -4.19 0.68 -30.34
C ALA A 35 -3.16 -0.13 -29.53
N ILE A 36 -3.01 -1.42 -29.83
CA ILE A 36 -2.02 -2.30 -29.20
C ILE A 36 -0.58 -1.85 -29.52
N ALA A 37 -0.29 -1.49 -30.78
CA ALA A 37 1.06 -1.05 -31.17
C ALA A 37 1.49 0.27 -30.50
N ARG A 38 0.56 1.22 -30.28
CA ARG A 38 0.83 2.48 -29.57
C ARG A 38 1.01 2.32 -28.06
N THR A 39 0.47 1.25 -27.48
CA THR A 39 0.60 0.94 -26.04
C THR A 39 1.85 0.11 -25.74
N ASP A 40 2.55 -0.41 -26.73
CA ASP A 40 3.66 -1.36 -26.55
C ASP A 40 4.88 -0.71 -25.86
N GLU A 41 5.24 0.53 -26.21
CA GLU A 41 6.35 1.25 -25.55
C GLU A 41 6.03 1.60 -24.08
N THR A 42 4.81 2.03 -23.80
CA THR A 42 4.36 2.33 -22.44
C THR A 42 4.23 1.07 -21.59
N MET A 43 3.90 -0.07 -22.22
CA MET A 43 3.75 -1.35 -21.52
C MET A 43 5.09 -2.00 -21.16
N GLN A 44 6.17 -1.75 -21.92
CA GLN A 44 7.49 -2.31 -21.57
C GLN A 44 8.13 -1.61 -20.37
N SER A 45 7.94 -0.29 -20.21
CA SER A 45 8.39 0.44 -19.03
C SER A 45 7.67 -0.03 -17.76
N ASN A 46 6.35 -0.19 -17.84
CA ASN A 46 5.55 -0.61 -16.68
C ASN A 46 5.81 -2.07 -16.25
N LEU A 47 6.22 -2.96 -17.17
CA LEU A 47 6.57 -4.33 -16.79
C LEU A 47 7.87 -4.40 -15.98
N SER A 48 8.86 -3.56 -16.29
CA SER A 48 10.10 -3.45 -15.50
C SER A 48 9.79 -3.03 -14.08
N ASP A 49 8.92 -2.03 -13.90
CA ASP A 49 8.55 -1.49 -12.60
C ASP A 49 7.75 -2.52 -11.78
N LEU A 50 6.82 -3.25 -12.43
CA LEU A 50 6.06 -4.36 -11.81
C LEU A 50 6.97 -5.48 -11.28
N THR A 51 8.13 -5.69 -11.89
CA THR A 51 9.04 -6.79 -11.55
C THR A 51 10.20 -6.37 -10.64
N HIS A 52 10.59 -5.10 -10.65
CA HIS A 52 11.76 -4.60 -9.93
C HIS A 52 11.47 -3.38 -9.05
N GLY A 53 10.29 -2.75 -9.19
CA GLY A 53 9.92 -1.56 -8.42
C GLY A 53 9.68 -1.88 -6.95
N ASP A 54 10.23 -1.04 -6.07
CA ASP A 54 9.94 -1.05 -4.65
C ASP A 54 8.53 -0.52 -4.40
N VAL A 55 7.84 -1.09 -3.44
CA VAL A 55 6.53 -0.60 -3.01
C VAL A 55 6.67 0.40 -1.85
N PRO A 56 5.88 1.50 -1.83
CA PRO A 56 5.92 2.46 -0.73
C PRO A 56 5.68 1.81 0.63
N GLY A 57 6.55 2.10 1.59
CA GLY A 57 6.46 1.58 2.94
C GLY A 57 6.47 2.67 4.01
N VAL A 58 6.77 2.28 5.25
CA VAL A 58 6.81 3.20 6.40
C VAL A 58 8.22 3.71 6.61
N THR A 59 8.43 5.01 6.41
CA THR A 59 9.64 5.69 6.88
C THR A 59 9.56 5.94 8.37
N THR A 60 10.62 5.56 9.09
CA THR A 60 10.73 5.73 10.55
C THR A 60 11.76 6.79 10.89
N ILE A 61 11.35 7.81 11.67
CA ILE A 61 12.28 8.80 12.23
C ILE A 61 12.64 8.36 13.65
N THR A 62 13.95 8.29 13.94
CA THR A 62 14.45 7.80 15.23
C THR A 62 15.32 8.84 15.94
N ASP A 63 15.45 8.69 17.25
CA ASP A 63 16.46 9.39 18.05
C ASP A 63 17.88 8.84 17.79
N VAL A 64 18.87 9.36 18.49
CA VAL A 64 20.28 8.94 18.38
C VAL A 64 20.50 7.48 18.75
N ASN A 65 19.64 6.89 19.57
CA ASN A 65 19.71 5.50 20.02
C ASN A 65 18.95 4.54 19.08
N GLY A 66 18.28 5.06 18.04
CA GLY A 66 17.47 4.27 17.12
C GLY A 66 16.03 4.03 17.62
N LYS A 67 15.61 4.68 18.71
CA LYS A 67 14.23 4.57 19.20
C LYS A 67 13.30 5.38 18.29
N PRO A 68 12.18 4.81 17.78
CA PRO A 68 11.23 5.52 16.96
C PRO A 68 10.62 6.73 17.66
N MET A 69 10.53 7.85 16.94
CA MET A 69 9.87 9.10 17.36
C MET A 69 8.64 9.40 16.52
N ALA A 70 8.71 9.15 15.22
CA ALA A 70 7.62 9.39 14.27
C ALA A 70 7.67 8.41 13.10
N TRP A 71 6.53 8.28 12.42
CA TRP A 71 6.38 7.47 11.22
C TRP A 71 5.75 8.32 10.12
N ILE A 72 6.35 8.24 8.93
CA ILE A 72 5.94 9.01 7.74
C ILE A 72 5.63 8.00 6.63
N PHE A 73 4.42 8.04 6.07
CA PHE A 73 4.01 7.11 5.01
C PHE A 73 2.79 7.65 4.24
N LYS A 74 2.66 7.26 2.98
CA LYS A 74 1.43 7.42 2.21
C LYS A 74 0.52 6.21 2.41
N GLN A 75 1.13 5.03 2.43
CA GLN A 75 0.48 3.75 2.65
C GLN A 75 1.23 3.01 3.76
N ARG A 76 0.53 2.60 4.82
CA ARG A 76 1.16 1.82 5.87
C ARG A 76 1.40 0.40 5.40
N ARG A 77 2.61 0.14 4.95
CA ARG A 77 3.06 -1.14 4.43
C ARG A 77 4.38 -1.54 5.06
N TYR A 78 4.51 -2.83 5.34
CA TYR A 78 5.76 -3.48 5.72
C TYR A 78 5.96 -4.62 4.75
N GLU A 79 6.87 -4.46 3.81
CA GLU A 79 7.22 -5.51 2.88
C GLU A 79 7.98 -6.62 3.61
N VAL A 80 7.59 -7.85 3.35
CA VAL A 80 8.21 -9.04 3.93
C VAL A 80 8.51 -10.07 2.83
N PRO A 81 9.63 -10.80 2.94
CA PRO A 81 9.95 -11.86 1.99
C PRO A 81 9.00 -13.06 2.15
N SER A 82 8.99 -13.93 1.14
CA SER A 82 8.07 -15.07 1.02
C SER A 82 8.03 -15.96 2.26
N GLU A 83 9.18 -16.24 2.87
CA GLU A 83 9.32 -17.08 4.06
C GLU A 83 8.75 -16.45 5.34
N GLN A 84 8.49 -15.15 5.32
CA GLN A 84 7.82 -14.43 6.41
C GLN A 84 6.32 -14.25 6.18
N ILE A 85 5.76 -14.90 5.16
CA ILE A 85 4.32 -14.98 4.93
C ILE A 85 3.85 -16.40 5.25
N SER A 86 2.86 -16.52 6.13
CA SER A 86 2.25 -17.82 6.47
C SER A 86 1.78 -18.54 5.20
N GLN A 87 2.11 -19.84 5.09
CA GLN A 87 1.63 -20.67 3.99
C GLN A 87 0.09 -20.66 3.92
N TYR A 88 -0.59 -20.61 5.06
CA TYR A 88 -2.06 -20.49 5.09
C TYR A 88 -2.59 -19.24 4.37
N ALA A 89 -1.85 -18.15 4.35
CA ALA A 89 -2.27 -16.94 3.63
C ALA A 89 -2.15 -17.12 2.10
N LYS A 90 -1.10 -17.76 1.64
CA LYS A 90 -0.92 -18.13 0.22
C LYS A 90 -1.98 -19.13 -0.22
N ASP A 91 -2.22 -20.16 0.56
CA ASP A 91 -3.21 -21.20 0.28
C ASP A 91 -4.64 -20.64 0.28
N ALA A 92 -4.98 -19.78 1.23
CA ALA A 92 -6.25 -19.07 1.27
C ALA A 92 -6.47 -18.22 0.03
N LEU A 93 -5.44 -17.48 -0.40
CA LEU A 93 -5.50 -16.65 -1.60
C LEU A 93 -5.73 -17.51 -2.86
N VAL A 94 -4.90 -18.52 -3.07
CA VAL A 94 -5.02 -19.41 -4.23
C VAL A 94 -6.36 -20.14 -4.23
N SER A 95 -6.79 -20.70 -3.11
CA SER A 95 -8.04 -21.45 -3.01
C SER A 95 -9.28 -20.61 -3.28
N THR A 96 -9.21 -19.31 -3.07
CA THR A 96 -10.38 -18.43 -3.13
C THR A 96 -10.41 -17.58 -4.40
N GLU A 97 -9.29 -16.96 -4.72
CA GLU A 97 -9.22 -16.00 -5.83
C GLU A 97 -8.80 -16.67 -7.16
N ASP A 98 -7.97 -17.74 -7.11
CA ASP A 98 -7.39 -18.33 -8.30
C ASP A 98 -7.01 -19.81 -8.14
N ARG A 99 -8.02 -20.68 -8.15
CA ARG A 99 -7.85 -22.13 -7.89
C ARG A 99 -6.88 -22.85 -8.82
N ARG A 100 -6.60 -22.26 -9.97
CA ARG A 100 -5.71 -22.84 -10.99
C ARG A 100 -4.40 -22.07 -11.14
N PHE A 101 -4.07 -21.24 -10.15
CA PHE A 101 -2.91 -20.36 -10.15
C PHE A 101 -1.61 -21.05 -10.59
N TYR A 102 -1.34 -22.24 -10.09
CA TYR A 102 -0.13 -23.01 -10.42
C TYR A 102 -0.17 -23.71 -11.79
N VAL A 103 -1.29 -23.64 -12.52
CA VAL A 103 -1.51 -24.39 -13.76
C VAL A 103 -1.58 -23.50 -14.99
N HIS A 104 -2.12 -22.27 -14.85
CA HIS A 104 -2.21 -21.33 -15.96
C HIS A 104 -0.96 -20.43 -16.06
N GLU A 105 -0.80 -19.76 -17.20
CA GLU A 105 0.31 -18.84 -17.51
C GLU A 105 -0.16 -17.38 -17.44
N GLY A 106 -0.46 -16.89 -16.24
CA GLY A 106 -0.89 -15.52 -15.95
C GLY A 106 -2.37 -15.25 -16.19
N VAL A 107 -3.03 -15.95 -17.13
CA VAL A 107 -4.46 -15.84 -17.46
C VAL A 107 -5.11 -17.21 -17.48
N ASP A 108 -6.19 -17.43 -16.71
CA ASP A 108 -6.95 -18.69 -16.72
C ASP A 108 -8.09 -18.62 -17.76
N MET A 109 -7.81 -19.00 -19.00
CA MET A 109 -8.82 -19.02 -20.07
C MET A 109 -9.96 -20.03 -19.81
N GLN A 110 -9.69 -21.15 -19.11
CA GLN A 110 -10.73 -22.12 -18.76
C GLN A 110 -11.63 -21.58 -17.64
N GLY A 111 -11.02 -20.95 -16.61
CA GLY A 111 -11.75 -20.26 -15.56
C GLY A 111 -12.61 -19.12 -16.12
N PHE A 112 -12.08 -18.36 -17.06
CA PHE A 112 -12.82 -17.30 -17.75
C PHE A 112 -14.04 -17.85 -18.51
N ALA A 113 -13.87 -18.89 -19.31
CA ALA A 113 -14.97 -19.52 -20.05
C ALA A 113 -16.04 -20.08 -19.10
N ARG A 114 -15.64 -20.73 -18.00
CA ARG A 114 -16.56 -21.23 -16.98
C ARG A 114 -17.32 -20.10 -16.32
N ALA A 115 -16.65 -19.04 -15.87
CA ALA A 115 -17.28 -17.89 -15.22
C ALA A 115 -18.26 -17.18 -16.16
N LEU A 116 -17.91 -17.06 -17.46
CA LEU A 116 -18.80 -16.47 -18.46
C LEU A 116 -20.11 -17.27 -18.57
N VAL A 117 -20.03 -18.61 -18.68
CA VAL A 117 -21.23 -19.47 -18.74
C VAL A 117 -22.06 -19.36 -17.46
N THR A 118 -21.42 -19.41 -16.29
CA THR A 118 -22.09 -19.28 -14.99
C THR A 118 -22.83 -17.95 -14.87
N ASN A 119 -22.17 -16.84 -15.19
CA ASN A 119 -22.71 -15.50 -15.10
C ASN A 119 -23.87 -15.26 -16.09
N VAL A 120 -23.77 -15.81 -17.31
CA VAL A 120 -24.87 -15.76 -18.30
C VAL A 120 -26.09 -16.55 -17.81
N LEU A 121 -25.87 -17.75 -17.28
CA LEU A 121 -26.98 -18.59 -16.76
C LEU A 121 -27.63 -17.98 -15.50
N ALA A 122 -26.86 -17.31 -14.66
CA ALA A 122 -27.36 -16.67 -13.44
C ALA A 122 -28.00 -15.29 -13.71
N GLY A 123 -27.83 -14.73 -14.90
CA GLY A 123 -28.32 -13.39 -15.25
C GLY A 123 -27.58 -12.25 -14.50
N GLY A 124 -26.41 -12.50 -13.96
CA GLY A 124 -25.60 -11.54 -13.19
C GLY A 124 -24.18 -12.04 -12.94
N VAL A 125 -23.36 -11.22 -12.24
CA VAL A 125 -21.98 -11.59 -11.90
C VAL A 125 -21.97 -12.44 -10.63
N GLU A 126 -21.94 -13.75 -10.79
CA GLU A 126 -21.84 -14.72 -9.68
C GLU A 126 -20.38 -15.20 -9.46
N GLN A 127 -19.57 -15.23 -10.49
CA GLN A 127 -18.22 -15.75 -10.44
C GLN A 127 -17.21 -14.78 -11.04
N GLY A 128 -16.16 -14.46 -10.28
CA GLY A 128 -14.99 -13.72 -10.77
C GLY A 128 -14.13 -14.59 -11.70
N ALA A 129 -13.54 -13.94 -12.71
CA ALA A 129 -12.72 -14.61 -13.72
C ALA A 129 -11.28 -14.06 -13.76
N SER A 130 -10.92 -13.12 -12.88
CA SER A 130 -9.59 -12.53 -12.85
C SER A 130 -8.64 -13.38 -12.03
N THR A 131 -7.46 -13.67 -12.59
CA THR A 131 -6.37 -14.36 -11.88
C THR A 131 -5.69 -13.46 -10.86
N VAL A 132 -4.89 -14.04 -9.94
CA VAL A 132 -4.03 -13.29 -9.01
C VAL A 132 -3.06 -12.39 -9.78
N ASN A 133 -2.49 -12.86 -10.88
CA ASN A 133 -1.62 -12.06 -11.75
C ASN A 133 -2.32 -10.79 -12.25
N GLN A 134 -3.54 -10.94 -12.77
CA GLN A 134 -4.35 -9.81 -13.24
C GLN A 134 -4.72 -8.85 -12.11
N GLN A 135 -5.05 -9.37 -10.94
CA GLN A 135 -5.34 -8.55 -9.77
C GLN A 135 -4.09 -7.81 -9.29
N TYR A 136 -2.91 -8.46 -9.34
CA TYR A 136 -1.63 -7.81 -9.02
C TYR A 136 -1.36 -6.64 -9.96
N VAL A 137 -1.41 -6.85 -11.27
CA VAL A 137 -1.22 -5.78 -12.27
C VAL A 137 -2.17 -4.61 -12.03
N LYS A 138 -3.48 -4.90 -11.90
CA LYS A 138 -4.48 -3.86 -11.64
C LYS A 138 -4.17 -3.06 -10.38
N ASN A 139 -3.87 -3.74 -9.26
CA ASN A 139 -3.61 -3.06 -7.99
C ASN A 139 -2.29 -2.29 -8.02
N TYR A 140 -1.28 -2.78 -8.72
CA TYR A 140 -0.01 -2.06 -8.89
C TYR A 140 -0.22 -0.75 -9.66
N LEU A 141 -0.87 -0.81 -10.81
CA LEU A 141 -1.19 0.37 -11.62
C LEU A 141 -2.03 1.40 -10.85
N TRP A 142 -2.94 0.93 -10.00
CA TRP A 142 -3.79 1.80 -9.20
C TRP A 142 -3.09 2.39 -7.97
N LEU A 143 -2.36 1.57 -7.21
CA LEU A 143 -1.85 1.94 -5.87
C LEU A 143 -0.44 2.53 -5.92
N ILE A 144 0.34 2.19 -6.93
CA ILE A 144 1.77 2.51 -7.03
C ILE A 144 2.08 3.41 -8.23
N ASP A 145 1.64 3.01 -9.43
CA ASP A 145 2.01 3.65 -10.70
C ASP A 145 1.23 4.94 -10.95
N ALA A 146 -0.01 5.05 -10.48
CA ALA A 146 -0.85 6.23 -10.69
C ALA A 146 -0.29 7.45 -9.94
N GLU A 147 0.10 8.48 -10.70
CA GLU A 147 0.61 9.74 -10.16
C GLU A 147 -0.51 10.72 -9.75
N ASN A 148 -1.71 10.54 -10.33
CA ASN A 148 -2.87 11.40 -10.12
C ASN A 148 -4.19 10.61 -10.10
N GLU A 149 -5.29 11.29 -9.75
CA GLU A 149 -6.62 10.69 -9.63
C GLU A 149 -7.14 10.17 -10.98
N GLU A 150 -6.82 10.83 -12.10
CA GLU A 150 -7.26 10.41 -13.44
C GLU A 150 -6.63 9.06 -13.82
N GLU A 151 -5.35 8.87 -13.56
CA GLU A 151 -4.64 7.60 -13.79
C GLU A 151 -5.14 6.51 -12.86
N ALA A 152 -5.39 6.82 -11.59
CA ALA A 152 -5.96 5.89 -10.63
C ALA A 152 -7.37 5.40 -11.06
N LEU A 153 -8.20 6.30 -11.59
CA LEU A 153 -9.50 5.96 -12.17
C LEU A 153 -9.35 5.11 -13.43
N ALA A 154 -8.43 5.46 -14.33
CA ALA A 154 -8.15 4.70 -15.55
C ALA A 154 -7.67 3.26 -15.24
N ALA A 155 -6.88 3.06 -14.18
CA ALA A 155 -6.42 1.74 -13.73
C ALA A 155 -7.56 0.85 -13.23
N THR A 156 -8.67 1.43 -12.77
CA THR A 156 -9.83 0.71 -12.21
C THR A 156 -11.08 0.73 -13.09
N GLU A 157 -11.06 1.49 -14.19
CA GLU A 157 -12.18 1.61 -15.15
C GLU A 157 -12.64 0.24 -15.67
N GLN A 158 -13.96 0.06 -15.82
CA GLN A 158 -14.54 -1.16 -16.41
C GLN A 158 -14.60 -1.04 -17.93
N SER A 159 -13.44 -1.19 -18.60
CA SER A 159 -13.33 -1.13 -20.06
C SER A 159 -12.62 -2.37 -20.63
N ILE A 160 -13.00 -2.75 -21.85
CA ILE A 160 -12.38 -3.88 -22.57
C ILE A 160 -10.89 -3.60 -22.87
N PRO A 161 -10.49 -2.42 -23.36
CA PRO A 161 -9.08 -2.12 -23.60
C PRO A 161 -8.22 -2.26 -22.34
N ARG A 162 -8.68 -1.73 -21.21
CA ARG A 162 -7.99 -1.90 -19.92
C ARG A 162 -7.83 -3.38 -19.57
N LYS A 163 -8.90 -4.18 -19.70
CA LYS A 163 -8.87 -5.61 -19.36
C LYS A 163 -7.91 -6.41 -20.27
N LEU A 164 -7.85 -6.07 -21.55
CA LEU A 164 -6.89 -6.71 -22.47
C LEU A 164 -5.44 -6.36 -22.11
N ARG A 165 -5.17 -5.11 -21.75
CA ARG A 165 -3.86 -4.67 -21.26
C ARG A 165 -3.47 -5.44 -20.00
N GLU A 166 -4.37 -5.50 -19.00
CA GLU A 166 -4.17 -6.27 -17.76
C GLU A 166 -3.84 -7.75 -18.04
N MET A 167 -4.59 -8.39 -18.93
CA MET A 167 -4.35 -9.81 -19.33
C MET A 167 -2.98 -10.00 -19.97
N ARG A 168 -2.56 -9.10 -20.87
CA ARG A 168 -1.23 -9.18 -21.49
C ARG A 168 -0.13 -9.01 -20.46
N MET A 169 -0.19 -7.95 -19.64
CA MET A 169 0.79 -7.70 -18.57
C MET A 169 0.85 -8.88 -17.58
N ALA A 170 -0.30 -9.45 -17.20
CA ALA A 170 -0.37 -10.62 -16.34
C ALA A 170 0.31 -11.87 -16.94
N SER A 171 0.18 -12.08 -18.25
CA SER A 171 0.86 -13.19 -18.96
C SER A 171 2.37 -12.94 -19.06
N ASP A 172 2.80 -11.70 -19.29
CA ASP A 172 4.22 -11.37 -19.37
C ASP A 172 4.89 -11.40 -17.99
N LEU A 173 4.16 -11.01 -16.93
CA LEU A 173 4.59 -11.16 -15.55
C LEU A 173 4.86 -12.63 -15.18
N ASP A 174 3.97 -13.53 -15.56
CA ASP A 174 4.09 -14.96 -15.28
C ASP A 174 5.28 -15.63 -15.95
N LYS A 175 5.75 -15.08 -17.09
CA LYS A 175 6.97 -15.53 -17.76
C LYS A 175 8.25 -15.02 -17.08
N THR A 176 8.15 -13.95 -16.32
CA THR A 176 9.29 -13.24 -15.73
C THR A 176 9.52 -13.62 -14.27
N LEU A 177 8.45 -13.83 -13.51
CA LEU A 177 8.50 -14.12 -12.09
C LEU A 177 7.98 -15.53 -11.77
N GLU A 178 8.60 -16.15 -10.78
CA GLU A 178 8.12 -17.41 -10.22
C GLU A 178 6.76 -17.24 -9.52
N LYS A 179 5.94 -18.28 -9.50
CA LYS A 179 4.60 -18.24 -8.88
C LYS A 179 4.59 -17.77 -7.43
N ASP A 180 5.53 -18.22 -6.62
CA ASP A 180 5.64 -17.81 -5.22
C ASP A 180 6.00 -16.34 -5.07
N GLU A 181 6.83 -15.81 -5.96
CA GLU A 181 7.16 -14.39 -6.00
C GLU A 181 5.94 -13.52 -6.34
N ILE A 182 5.11 -13.96 -7.29
CA ILE A 182 3.86 -13.27 -7.66
C ILE A 182 2.90 -13.22 -6.45
N LEU A 183 2.72 -14.34 -5.72
CA LEU A 183 1.91 -14.37 -4.50
C LEU A 183 2.46 -13.43 -3.42
N THR A 184 3.77 -13.45 -3.25
CA THR A 184 4.47 -12.61 -2.26
C THR A 184 4.25 -11.14 -2.56
N ARG A 185 4.48 -10.72 -3.80
CA ARG A 185 4.25 -9.32 -4.25
C ARG A 185 2.80 -8.91 -4.12
N TYR A 186 1.87 -9.78 -4.52
CA TYR A 186 0.44 -9.49 -4.37
C TYR A 186 0.06 -9.28 -2.91
N LEU A 187 0.47 -10.18 -2.01
CA LEU A 187 0.16 -10.10 -0.58
C LEU A 187 0.85 -8.91 0.11
N ASN A 188 2.00 -8.44 -0.39
CA ASN A 188 2.65 -7.22 0.07
C ASN A 188 2.00 -5.94 -0.48
N LEU A 189 1.26 -6.03 -1.59
CA LEU A 189 0.73 -4.85 -2.30
C LEU A 189 -0.65 -4.42 -1.83
N VAL A 190 -1.60 -5.36 -1.77
CA VAL A 190 -3.04 -5.08 -1.70
C VAL A 190 -3.49 -4.46 -0.38
N SER A 191 -4.59 -3.69 -0.45
CA SER A 191 -5.23 -3.14 0.74
C SER A 191 -6.08 -4.19 1.45
N PHE A 192 -5.92 -4.26 2.76
CA PHE A 192 -6.76 -5.07 3.66
C PHE A 192 -7.72 -4.22 4.51
N GLY A 193 -7.88 -2.94 4.18
CA GLY A 193 -8.67 -1.99 4.96
C GLY A 193 -7.93 -1.45 6.19
N GLN A 194 -8.59 -0.60 6.98
CA GLN A 194 -8.01 0.05 8.17
C GLN A 194 -6.64 0.71 7.90
N HIS A 195 -6.49 1.32 6.71
CA HIS A 195 -5.23 1.92 6.24
C HIS A 195 -4.03 0.94 6.26
N SER A 196 -4.28 -0.37 6.19
CA SER A 196 -3.24 -1.39 6.10
C SER A 196 -3.09 -1.91 4.67
N PHE A 197 -1.90 -1.75 4.13
CA PHE A 197 -1.48 -2.24 2.83
C PHE A 197 -0.45 -3.35 3.02
N GLY A 198 -0.66 -4.48 2.36
CA GLY A 198 0.14 -5.68 2.56
C GLY A 198 -0.24 -6.50 3.80
N ILE A 199 0.05 -7.79 3.70
CA ILE A 199 -0.36 -8.81 4.68
C ILE A 199 0.27 -8.60 6.06
N GLU A 200 1.50 -8.09 6.14
CA GLU A 200 2.17 -7.84 7.41
C GLU A 200 1.52 -6.66 8.16
N ALA A 201 1.20 -5.56 7.45
CA ALA A 201 0.45 -4.46 8.04
C ALA A 201 -0.93 -4.90 8.52
N ALA A 202 -1.61 -5.76 7.75
CA ALA A 202 -2.90 -6.31 8.11
C ALA A 202 -2.82 -7.21 9.36
N ALA A 203 -1.85 -8.13 9.40
CA ALA A 203 -1.64 -9.01 10.57
C ALA A 203 -1.42 -8.20 11.86
N ARG A 204 -0.61 -7.15 11.79
CA ARG A 204 -0.40 -6.22 12.93
C ARG A 204 -1.66 -5.47 13.32
N THR A 205 -2.43 -5.02 12.32
CA THR A 205 -3.63 -4.19 12.53
C THR A 205 -4.75 -4.95 13.20
N TYR A 206 -5.04 -6.12 12.69
CA TYR A 206 -6.22 -6.90 13.13
C TYR A 206 -5.91 -7.80 14.30
N PHE A 207 -4.67 -8.34 14.43
CA PHE A 207 -4.33 -9.41 15.34
C PHE A 207 -3.13 -9.13 16.25
N ASP A 208 -2.44 -7.99 16.08
CA ASP A 208 -1.17 -7.69 16.77
C ASP A 208 -0.13 -8.82 16.65
N THR A 209 -0.04 -9.38 15.44
CA THR A 209 0.88 -10.48 15.11
C THR A 209 1.62 -10.19 13.81
N SER A 210 2.54 -11.07 13.39
CA SER A 210 3.21 -11.00 12.10
C SER A 210 2.51 -11.87 11.05
N ALA A 211 2.72 -11.55 9.76
CA ALA A 211 2.21 -12.35 8.65
C ALA A 211 2.67 -13.82 8.70
N ALA A 212 3.90 -14.08 9.21
CA ALA A 212 4.44 -15.42 9.37
C ALA A 212 3.66 -16.27 10.38
N LYS A 213 2.98 -15.65 11.34
CA LYS A 213 2.29 -16.33 12.45
C LYS A 213 0.78 -16.45 12.25
N LEU A 214 0.25 -16.03 11.11
CA LEU A 214 -1.17 -16.14 10.82
C LEU A 214 -1.59 -17.61 10.80
N ASN A 215 -2.63 -17.95 11.60
CA ASN A 215 -3.28 -19.24 11.57
C ASN A 215 -4.32 -19.31 10.43
N PRO A 216 -4.90 -20.51 10.12
CA PRO A 216 -5.85 -20.65 9.02
C PRO A 216 -7.05 -19.69 9.08
N ALA A 217 -7.62 -19.45 10.26
CA ALA A 217 -8.77 -18.56 10.41
C ALA A 217 -8.42 -17.09 10.19
N GLN A 218 -7.26 -16.65 10.68
CA GLN A 218 -6.75 -15.30 10.48
C GLN A 218 -6.40 -15.06 9.01
N ALA A 219 -5.69 -15.99 8.39
CA ALA A 219 -5.38 -15.96 6.96
C ALA A 219 -6.65 -15.91 6.09
N ALA A 220 -7.61 -16.79 6.38
CA ALA A 220 -8.89 -16.83 5.67
C ALA A 220 -9.71 -15.54 5.86
N MET A 221 -9.67 -14.93 7.04
CA MET A 221 -10.34 -13.65 7.28
C MET A 221 -9.70 -12.55 6.42
N LEU A 222 -8.37 -12.38 6.47
CA LEU A 222 -7.69 -11.36 5.70
C LEU A 222 -7.91 -11.52 4.19
N VAL A 223 -7.72 -12.72 3.65
CA VAL A 223 -7.99 -13.00 2.24
C VAL A 223 -9.46 -12.75 1.90
N GLY A 224 -10.36 -13.08 2.81
CA GLY A 224 -11.79 -12.79 2.65
C GLY A 224 -12.11 -11.32 2.44
N LEU A 225 -11.36 -10.41 3.08
CA LEU A 225 -11.53 -8.95 2.93
C LEU A 225 -11.24 -8.46 1.51
N LEU A 226 -10.39 -9.16 0.73
CA LEU A 226 -10.00 -8.73 -0.62
C LEU A 226 -11.18 -8.63 -1.59
N GLN A 227 -12.28 -9.32 -1.33
CA GLN A 227 -13.50 -9.18 -2.12
C GLN A 227 -14.11 -7.78 -1.99
N SER A 228 -14.15 -7.23 -0.77
CA SER A 228 -14.62 -5.87 -0.49
C SER A 228 -14.23 -5.48 0.94
N VAL A 229 -13.16 -4.72 1.09
CA VAL A 229 -12.64 -4.31 2.41
C VAL A 229 -13.62 -3.48 3.23
N GLU A 230 -14.48 -2.71 2.57
CA GLU A 230 -15.50 -1.90 3.25
C GLU A 230 -16.73 -2.72 3.66
N ALA A 231 -17.28 -3.50 2.73
CA ALA A 231 -18.49 -4.28 2.99
C ALA A 231 -18.26 -5.43 3.99
N LEU A 232 -17.02 -5.95 4.04
CA LEU A 232 -16.62 -7.09 4.90
C LEU A 232 -15.79 -6.65 6.10
N ASN A 233 -15.72 -5.35 6.39
CA ASN A 233 -14.97 -4.82 7.52
C ASN A 233 -15.44 -5.47 8.84
N PRO A 234 -14.58 -6.19 9.58
CA PRO A 234 -14.99 -6.97 10.74
C PRO A 234 -15.43 -6.12 11.94
N TYR A 235 -15.09 -4.83 11.95
CA TYR A 235 -15.52 -3.90 13.01
C TYR A 235 -16.92 -3.31 12.75
N THR A 236 -17.35 -3.23 11.49
CA THR A 236 -18.67 -2.67 11.12
C THR A 236 -19.65 -3.73 10.64
N ASN A 237 -19.16 -4.87 10.12
CA ASN A 237 -19.95 -6.01 9.67
C ASN A 237 -19.31 -7.35 10.09
N PRO A 238 -19.24 -7.65 11.40
CA PRO A 238 -18.59 -8.86 11.90
C PRO A 238 -19.23 -10.16 11.38
N GLU A 239 -20.56 -10.18 11.21
CA GLU A 239 -21.26 -11.34 10.66
C GLU A 239 -20.89 -11.61 9.19
N GLY A 240 -20.78 -10.57 8.37
CA GLY A 240 -20.33 -10.66 6.99
C GLY A 240 -18.90 -11.18 6.90
N ALA A 241 -18.01 -10.67 7.76
CA ALA A 241 -16.64 -11.12 7.87
C ALA A 241 -16.53 -12.60 8.27
N VAL A 242 -17.32 -13.04 9.25
CA VAL A 242 -17.40 -14.47 9.66
C VAL A 242 -17.87 -15.35 8.51
N ARG A 243 -18.96 -14.97 7.84
CA ARG A 243 -19.46 -15.74 6.68
C ARG A 243 -18.40 -15.87 5.59
N ARG A 244 -17.76 -14.78 5.25
CA ARG A 244 -16.73 -14.78 4.20
C ARG A 244 -15.49 -15.57 4.60
N ARG A 245 -14.99 -15.42 5.82
CA ARG A 245 -13.92 -16.28 6.37
C ARG A 245 -14.25 -17.77 6.21
N ASN A 246 -15.45 -18.16 6.58
CA ASN A 246 -15.88 -19.56 6.52
C ASN A 246 -15.94 -20.09 5.07
N VAL A 247 -16.33 -19.24 4.10
CA VAL A 247 -16.23 -19.57 2.67
C VAL A 247 -14.77 -19.84 2.28
N VAL A 248 -13.83 -18.99 2.71
CA VAL A 248 -12.40 -19.18 2.41
C VAL A 248 -11.87 -20.48 3.04
N LEU A 249 -12.18 -20.76 4.31
CA LEU A 249 -11.78 -22.00 4.98
C LEU A 249 -12.30 -23.24 4.25
N ASN A 250 -13.56 -23.21 3.82
CA ASN A 250 -14.14 -24.32 3.03
C ASN A 250 -13.46 -24.47 1.65
N ASN A 251 -13.08 -23.37 1.02
CA ASN A 251 -12.32 -23.41 -0.24
C ASN A 251 -10.92 -24.05 -0.03
N MET A 252 -10.23 -23.69 1.06
CA MET A 252 -8.96 -24.30 1.42
C MET A 252 -9.09 -25.81 1.66
N ALA A 253 -10.13 -26.25 2.37
CA ALA A 253 -10.40 -27.66 2.61
C ALA A 253 -10.76 -28.40 1.31
N ALA A 254 -11.63 -27.84 0.47
CA ALA A 254 -12.04 -28.42 -0.81
C ALA A 254 -10.88 -28.63 -1.78
N GLN A 255 -9.76 -27.91 -1.62
CA GLN A 255 -8.54 -28.06 -2.42
C GLN A 255 -7.42 -28.82 -1.68
N GLY A 256 -7.68 -29.31 -0.48
CA GLY A 256 -6.74 -30.13 0.29
C GLY A 256 -5.59 -29.37 0.95
N TYR A 257 -5.70 -28.05 1.09
CA TYR A 257 -4.71 -27.23 1.82
C TYR A 257 -4.82 -27.39 3.33
N ILE A 258 -6.02 -27.69 3.82
CA ILE A 258 -6.30 -28.08 5.21
C ILE A 258 -7.31 -29.21 5.22
N GLU A 259 -7.39 -29.95 6.32
CA GLU A 259 -8.42 -30.98 6.52
C GLU A 259 -9.81 -30.35 6.75
N GLN A 260 -10.90 -31.00 6.30
CA GLN A 260 -12.25 -30.49 6.53
C GLN A 260 -12.57 -30.31 8.03
N SER A 261 -12.12 -31.21 8.87
CA SER A 261 -12.27 -31.11 10.32
C SER A 261 -11.57 -29.90 10.93
N GLU A 262 -10.46 -29.48 10.32
CA GLU A 262 -9.75 -28.26 10.70
C GLU A 262 -10.52 -27.02 10.24
N ALA A 263 -11.05 -27.00 9.01
CA ALA A 263 -11.90 -25.93 8.51
C ALA A 263 -13.14 -25.73 9.40
N ASP A 264 -13.82 -26.83 9.78
CA ASP A 264 -15.01 -26.79 10.63
C ASP A 264 -14.68 -26.24 12.03
N ARG A 265 -13.55 -26.65 12.60
CA ARG A 265 -13.07 -26.14 13.89
C ARG A 265 -12.84 -24.62 13.84
N TRP A 266 -12.15 -24.13 12.82
CA TRP A 266 -11.87 -22.70 12.67
C TRP A 266 -13.10 -21.89 12.28
N ALA A 267 -14.04 -22.49 11.53
CA ALA A 267 -15.31 -21.85 11.19
C ALA A 267 -16.18 -21.58 12.44
N GLY A 268 -16.10 -22.43 13.45
CA GLY A 268 -16.78 -22.25 14.75
C GLY A 268 -16.07 -21.27 15.70
N ALA A 269 -14.82 -20.90 15.43
CA ALA A 269 -14.06 -20.01 16.29
C ALA A 269 -14.46 -18.53 16.08
N PRO A 270 -14.31 -17.65 17.08
CA PRO A 270 -14.45 -16.21 16.89
C PRO A 270 -13.43 -15.67 15.87
N LEU A 271 -13.62 -14.44 15.37
CA LEU A 271 -12.67 -13.81 14.43
C LEU A 271 -11.28 -13.62 15.03
N GLY A 272 -11.18 -13.47 16.35
CA GLY A 272 -9.92 -13.30 17.06
C GLY A 272 -9.23 -11.97 16.78
N ILE A 273 -9.96 -10.97 16.29
CA ILE A 273 -9.45 -9.62 16.06
C ILE A 273 -9.32 -8.85 17.39
N LEU A 274 -8.50 -7.83 17.39
CA LEU A 274 -8.43 -6.85 18.49
C LEU A 274 -9.76 -6.09 18.61
N ASP A 275 -10.06 -5.58 19.81
CA ASP A 275 -11.27 -4.75 20.05
C ASP A 275 -11.30 -3.48 19.17
N LYS A 276 -10.14 -2.94 18.87
CA LYS A 276 -9.92 -1.82 17.95
C LYS A 276 -8.73 -2.12 17.05
N PRO A 277 -8.75 -1.65 15.79
CA PRO A 277 -7.61 -1.83 14.90
C PRO A 277 -6.37 -1.15 15.48
N LYS A 278 -5.24 -1.87 15.49
CA LYS A 278 -3.96 -1.29 15.91
C LYS A 278 -3.43 -0.40 14.81
N THR A 279 -3.66 0.90 14.96
CA THR A 279 -3.18 1.92 14.01
C THR A 279 -1.76 2.34 14.34
N LEU A 280 -1.02 2.80 13.33
CA LEU A 280 0.25 3.48 13.51
C LEU A 280 -0.03 4.98 13.33
N PRO A 281 0.27 5.81 14.32
CA PRO A 281 0.13 7.24 14.16
C PRO A 281 1.07 7.76 13.07
N GLU A 282 0.62 8.73 12.25
CA GLU A 282 1.40 9.32 11.16
C GLU A 282 1.85 10.73 11.50
N GLY A 283 3.06 11.10 11.03
CA GLY A 283 3.56 12.47 11.08
C GLY A 283 4.21 12.89 12.41
N CYS A 284 4.80 14.08 12.38
CA CYS A 284 5.54 14.63 13.51
C CYS A 284 4.66 15.02 14.71
N ILE A 285 3.34 15.15 14.51
CA ILE A 285 2.39 15.44 15.59
C ILE A 285 2.45 14.33 16.66
N THR A 286 2.66 13.10 16.23
CA THR A 286 2.72 11.94 17.11
C THR A 286 4.03 11.79 17.87
N ALA A 287 5.05 12.53 17.46
CA ALA A 287 6.34 12.59 18.18
C ALA A 287 6.27 13.33 19.51
N GLY A 288 5.12 13.96 19.82
CA GLY A 288 4.92 14.70 21.07
C GLY A 288 5.98 15.79 21.23
N ASP A 289 6.69 15.78 22.35
CA ASP A 289 7.72 16.76 22.66
C ASP A 289 8.95 16.73 21.73
N ASN A 290 9.09 15.69 20.89
CA ASN A 290 10.12 15.60 19.85
C ASN A 290 9.62 16.13 18.49
N GLY A 291 8.38 16.64 18.41
CA GLY A 291 7.74 17.07 17.17
C GLY A 291 8.48 18.18 16.44
N PHE A 292 9.06 19.15 17.17
CA PHE A 292 9.86 20.22 16.57
C PHE A 292 11.12 19.67 15.87
N MET A 293 11.81 18.71 16.49
CA MET A 293 12.99 18.08 15.88
C MET A 293 12.60 17.20 14.67
N CYS A 294 11.49 16.49 14.77
CA CYS A 294 10.95 15.72 13.67
C CYS A 294 10.66 16.60 12.44
N ASP A 295 9.93 17.70 12.64
CA ASP A 295 9.59 18.66 11.60
C ASP A 295 10.82 19.34 10.99
N TYR A 296 11.77 19.73 11.85
CA TYR A 296 13.05 20.29 11.41
C TYR A 296 13.84 19.30 10.56
N ALA A 297 13.90 18.03 10.96
CA ALA A 297 14.60 16.99 10.20
C ALA A 297 14.01 16.81 8.81
N LEU A 298 12.67 16.80 8.66
CA LEU A 298 12.00 16.71 7.37
C LEU A 298 12.28 17.93 6.49
N ARG A 299 12.26 19.14 7.04
CA ARG A 299 12.60 20.36 6.29
C ARG A 299 14.06 20.36 5.85
N TYR A 300 14.96 19.98 6.75
CA TYR A 300 16.38 19.89 6.43
C TYR A 300 16.65 18.90 5.29
N LEU A 301 15.97 17.74 5.30
CA LEU A 301 16.08 16.75 4.23
C LEU A 301 15.51 17.28 2.90
N ALA A 302 14.39 18.01 2.95
CA ALA A 302 13.82 18.64 1.75
C ALA A 302 14.78 19.67 1.12
N GLU A 303 15.47 20.48 1.95
CA GLU A 303 16.52 21.40 1.49
C GLU A 303 17.73 20.67 0.88
N LYS A 304 17.96 19.41 1.22
CA LYS A 304 19.01 18.55 0.66
C LYS A 304 18.53 17.71 -0.53
N GLY A 305 17.30 17.93 -1.01
CA GLY A 305 16.73 17.27 -2.19
C GLY A 305 15.95 16.00 -1.90
N LEU A 306 15.75 15.64 -0.63
CA LEU A 306 14.88 14.53 -0.22
C LEU A 306 13.56 15.11 0.29
N ASP A 307 12.62 15.33 -0.61
CA ASP A 307 11.33 15.93 -0.29
C ASP A 307 10.39 14.99 0.49
N LEU A 308 9.29 15.54 0.98
CA LEU A 308 8.33 14.81 1.82
C LEU A 308 7.64 13.68 1.05
N ASP A 309 7.38 13.84 -0.25
CA ASP A 309 6.71 12.81 -1.05
C ASP A 309 7.66 11.63 -1.30
N THR A 310 8.93 11.89 -1.57
CA THR A 310 9.99 10.87 -1.63
C THR A 310 10.10 10.12 -0.29
N ILE A 311 10.05 10.85 0.84
CA ILE A 311 10.11 10.25 2.18
C ILE A 311 8.87 9.38 2.45
N LYS A 312 7.68 9.83 2.04
CA LYS A 312 6.41 9.09 2.20
C LYS A 312 6.32 7.82 1.35
N ASN A 313 6.95 7.84 0.20
CA ASN A 313 6.97 6.71 -0.73
C ASN A 313 8.16 5.77 -0.50
N GLY A 314 9.14 6.16 0.30
CA GLY A 314 10.27 5.32 0.69
C GLY A 314 9.97 4.44 1.90
N SER A 315 10.96 3.68 2.29
CA SER A 315 10.96 2.85 3.52
C SER A 315 12.21 3.17 4.33
N TYR A 316 12.48 4.47 4.51
CA TYR A 316 13.71 4.96 5.10
C TYR A 316 13.72 4.79 6.63
N THR A 317 14.91 4.63 7.18
CA THR A 317 15.20 4.87 8.60
C THR A 317 16.00 6.15 8.71
N ILE A 318 15.34 7.24 9.15
CA ILE A 318 15.95 8.55 9.33
C ILE A 318 16.40 8.66 10.78
N LYS A 319 17.71 8.49 11.00
CA LYS A 319 18.32 8.60 12.32
C LYS A 319 18.68 10.06 12.59
N THR A 320 18.03 10.70 13.58
CA THR A 320 18.36 12.04 14.02
C THR A 320 19.49 12.03 15.05
N THR A 321 20.03 13.20 15.36
CA THR A 321 21.04 13.40 16.38
C THR A 321 20.46 13.74 17.76
N LEU A 322 19.13 13.76 17.90
CA LEU A 322 18.42 14.05 19.13
C LEU A 322 18.81 13.06 20.23
N ASP A 323 19.29 13.59 21.36
CA ASP A 323 19.54 12.83 22.56
C ASP A 323 18.33 12.95 23.50
N PRO A 324 17.62 11.86 23.82
CA PRO A 324 16.39 11.92 24.61
C PRO A 324 16.62 12.44 26.04
N ASN A 325 17.82 12.25 26.62
CA ASN A 325 18.12 12.76 27.95
C ASN A 325 18.35 14.28 27.93
N ILE A 326 19.12 14.76 26.96
CA ILE A 326 19.37 16.19 26.77
C ILE A 326 18.07 16.91 26.40
N GLN A 327 17.26 16.32 25.53
CA GLN A 327 15.94 16.82 25.15
C GLN A 327 15.04 17.00 26.37
N GLN A 328 14.97 16.01 27.27
CA GLN A 328 14.13 16.09 28.46
C GLN A 328 14.63 17.15 29.44
N VAL A 329 15.93 17.29 29.64
CA VAL A 329 16.52 18.35 30.51
C VAL A 329 16.23 19.74 29.92
N ALA A 330 16.43 19.93 28.62
CA ALA A 330 16.12 21.16 27.92
C ALA A 330 14.64 21.54 28.04
N LEU A 331 13.74 20.57 27.83
CA LEU A 331 12.30 20.75 27.94
C LEU A 331 11.88 21.19 29.37
N ASN A 332 12.40 20.51 30.36
CA ASN A 332 12.14 20.88 31.75
C ASN A 332 12.63 22.31 32.08
N ALA A 333 13.82 22.68 31.59
CA ALA A 333 14.36 24.02 31.79
C ALA A 333 13.45 25.09 31.16
N VAL A 334 12.95 24.89 29.95
CA VAL A 334 12.07 25.84 29.26
C VAL A 334 10.72 25.95 29.97
N ARG A 335 10.08 24.82 30.29
CA ARG A 335 8.72 24.77 30.86
C ARG A 335 8.66 25.20 32.32
N ASN A 336 9.74 25.02 33.06
CA ASN A 336 9.84 25.54 34.44
C ASN A 336 9.93 27.08 34.49
N ASN A 337 10.45 27.71 33.41
CA ASN A 337 10.56 29.15 33.31
C ASN A 337 9.35 29.81 32.63
N VAL A 338 8.79 29.14 31.58
CA VAL A 338 7.61 29.64 30.86
C VAL A 338 6.62 28.50 30.68
N SER A 339 5.48 28.61 31.36
CA SER A 339 4.39 27.63 31.25
C SER A 339 3.96 27.49 29.78
N PRO A 340 3.64 26.26 29.29
CA PRO A 340 3.08 26.04 27.96
C PRO A 340 1.85 26.89 27.64
N HIS A 341 1.09 27.26 28.69
CA HIS A 341 -0.17 27.99 28.57
C HIS A 341 -0.01 29.52 28.70
N THR A 342 1.22 30.06 28.83
CA THR A 342 1.44 31.51 28.91
C THR A 342 1.04 32.20 27.62
N ALA A 343 0.05 33.08 27.67
CA ALA A 343 -0.46 33.76 26.48
C ALA A 343 0.60 34.67 25.84
N GLY A 344 0.73 34.62 24.52
CA GLY A 344 1.61 35.50 23.75
C GLY A 344 3.12 35.27 23.93
N VAL A 345 3.54 34.30 24.75
CA VAL A 345 4.96 34.01 25.01
C VAL A 345 5.26 32.55 24.77
N ALA A 346 6.36 32.27 24.08
CA ALA A 346 6.98 30.97 24.01
C ALA A 346 8.48 31.08 24.23
N GLN A 347 9.03 30.19 25.04
CA GLN A 347 10.47 30.06 25.21
C GLN A 347 10.96 28.88 24.45
N VAL A 348 12.10 29.02 23.74
CA VAL A 348 12.73 27.97 22.97
C VAL A 348 14.17 27.73 23.41
N LEU A 349 14.68 26.53 23.20
CA LEU A 349 16.07 26.19 23.50
C LEU A 349 16.53 25.11 22.51
N ASP A 350 17.62 25.41 21.79
CA ASP A 350 18.33 24.47 20.96
C ASP A 350 19.69 24.19 21.56
N ILE A 351 20.05 22.92 21.67
CA ILE A 351 21.36 22.48 22.16
C ILE A 351 22.10 21.84 21.00
N VAL A 352 23.19 22.48 20.60
CA VAL A 352 24.04 22.05 19.49
C VAL A 352 25.41 21.66 20.02
N GLU A 353 25.88 20.49 19.64
CA GLU A 353 27.21 19.99 19.96
C GLU A 353 28.28 20.87 19.30
N PRO A 354 29.23 21.44 20.05
CA PRO A 354 30.30 22.23 19.46
C PRO A 354 31.27 21.35 18.67
N GLY A 355 31.68 21.82 17.50
CA GLY A 355 32.63 21.10 16.66
C GLY A 355 32.94 21.85 15.38
N ALA A 356 34.11 21.63 14.81
CA ALA A 356 34.49 22.17 13.51
C ALA A 356 33.82 21.42 12.36
N ASP A 357 33.77 20.07 12.49
CA ASP A 357 33.33 19.16 11.43
C ASP A 357 31.88 18.68 11.59
N SER A 358 31.32 18.79 12.80
CA SER A 358 29.92 18.41 13.07
C SER A 358 29.28 19.40 14.05
N ARG A 359 28.00 19.70 13.82
CA ARG A 359 27.18 20.55 14.70
C ARG A 359 25.85 19.83 14.94
N ASN A 360 25.96 18.68 15.62
CA ASN A 360 24.79 17.85 15.89
C ASN A 360 23.82 18.54 16.85
N ILE A 361 22.58 18.65 16.43
CA ILE A 361 21.50 19.15 17.29
C ILE A 361 21.12 18.03 18.25
N LYS A 362 21.37 18.24 19.55
CA LYS A 362 21.10 17.27 20.61
C LYS A 362 19.72 17.44 21.24
N ALA A 363 19.21 18.67 21.24
CA ALA A 363 17.87 18.99 21.69
C ALA A 363 17.30 20.17 20.89
N MET A 364 15.99 20.16 20.70
CA MET A 364 15.22 21.21 20.07
C MET A 364 13.85 21.28 20.73
N VAL A 365 13.60 22.30 21.55
CA VAL A 365 12.42 22.37 22.40
C VAL A 365 11.76 23.75 22.35
N SER A 366 10.46 23.75 22.60
CA SER A 366 9.67 24.93 22.93
C SER A 366 8.90 24.67 24.23
N SER A 367 8.58 25.75 24.95
CA SER A 367 7.62 25.66 26.04
C SER A 367 6.24 25.21 25.60
N ARG A 368 5.84 25.51 24.35
CA ARG A 368 4.58 25.01 23.75
C ARG A 368 4.67 23.52 23.43
N PHE A 369 3.53 22.88 23.38
CA PHE A 369 3.42 21.51 22.84
C PHE A 369 3.42 21.53 21.32
N TYR A 370 3.98 20.50 20.70
CA TYR A 370 3.89 20.32 19.24
C TYR A 370 2.57 19.64 18.87
N GLY A 371 1.77 20.26 18.01
CA GLY A 371 0.49 19.72 17.58
C GLY A 371 -0.46 20.77 17.00
N LEU A 372 -1.71 20.41 16.77
CA LEU A 372 -2.73 21.23 16.11
C LEU A 372 -3.78 21.80 17.05
N ASP A 373 -3.85 21.34 18.30
CA ASP A 373 -4.85 21.76 19.27
C ASP A 373 -4.42 23.07 19.96
N LEU A 374 -4.91 24.20 19.46
CA LEU A 374 -4.60 25.51 20.01
C LEU A 374 -5.12 25.69 21.44
N ASP A 375 -6.23 25.05 21.80
CA ASP A 375 -6.81 25.14 23.14
C ASP A 375 -5.93 24.41 24.17
N GLN A 376 -5.19 23.40 23.72
CA GLN A 376 -4.16 22.71 24.51
C GLN A 376 -2.77 23.36 24.38
N SER A 377 -2.70 24.58 23.88
CA SER A 377 -1.43 25.33 23.70
C SER A 377 -0.44 24.62 22.78
N GLN A 378 -0.96 23.87 21.82
CA GLN A 378 -0.17 23.22 20.78
C GLN A 378 0.14 24.18 19.63
N THR A 379 1.23 23.92 18.90
CA THR A 379 1.59 24.63 17.69
C THR A 379 2.46 23.76 16.79
N ILE A 380 2.28 23.89 15.47
CA ILE A 380 3.18 23.35 14.44
C ILE A 380 4.13 24.42 13.89
N LEU A 381 4.03 25.67 14.39
CA LEU A 381 4.98 26.70 14.02
C LEU A 381 6.40 26.29 14.45
N PRO A 382 7.41 26.43 13.60
CA PRO A 382 8.77 25.97 13.89
C PRO A 382 9.50 26.92 14.84
N GLN A 383 8.91 27.15 16.03
CA GLN A 383 9.37 28.16 16.98
C GLN A 383 10.87 28.09 17.28
N PRO A 384 11.50 26.92 17.50
CA PRO A 384 12.93 26.83 17.79
C PRO A 384 13.84 27.42 16.70
N VAL A 385 13.40 27.34 15.42
CA VAL A 385 14.19 27.80 14.25
C VAL A 385 13.50 28.93 13.48
N SER A 386 12.45 29.51 14.05
CA SER A 386 11.70 30.58 13.39
C SER A 386 12.50 31.88 13.37
N LEU A 387 12.57 32.49 12.18
CA LEU A 387 13.11 33.85 12.03
C LEU A 387 12.06 34.93 12.37
N VAL A 388 10.83 34.53 12.67
CA VAL A 388 9.74 35.46 13.06
C VAL A 388 9.86 35.75 14.53
N GLY A 389 10.25 36.99 14.86
CA GLY A 389 10.39 37.47 16.23
C GLY A 389 10.88 38.91 16.27
N ASN A 390 10.97 39.51 17.47
CA ASN A 390 11.37 40.90 17.63
C ASN A 390 12.88 41.14 17.54
N GLY A 391 13.62 40.23 16.89
CA GLY A 391 15.07 40.33 16.76
C GLY A 391 15.83 39.85 18.03
N ALA A 392 17.07 39.47 17.85
CA ALA A 392 17.90 38.90 18.91
C ALA A 392 18.50 39.96 19.85
N GLY A 393 18.34 41.22 19.53
CA GLY A 393 18.84 42.32 20.36
C GLY A 393 20.34 42.20 20.68
N SER A 394 20.68 42.37 21.97
CA SER A 394 22.07 42.31 22.45
C SER A 394 22.75 40.95 22.32
N VAL A 395 22.01 39.86 22.08
CA VAL A 395 22.59 38.53 21.84
C VAL A 395 23.47 38.53 20.58
N PHE A 396 23.17 39.39 19.59
CA PHE A 396 23.99 39.56 18.39
C PHE A 396 25.40 40.07 18.65
N LYS A 397 25.66 40.70 19.83
CA LYS A 397 27.01 41.17 20.20
C LYS A 397 28.04 40.04 20.27
N ILE A 398 27.63 38.81 20.53
CA ILE A 398 28.50 37.64 20.52
C ILE A 398 29.14 37.48 19.15
N PHE A 399 28.37 37.60 18.08
CA PHE A 399 28.90 37.45 16.70
C PHE A 399 29.84 38.59 16.33
N THR A 400 29.57 39.82 16.80
CA THR A 400 30.47 40.96 16.63
C THR A 400 31.76 40.76 17.38
N ALA A 401 31.70 40.26 18.61
CA ALA A 401 32.89 39.97 19.40
C ALA A 401 33.73 38.83 18.81
N ALA A 402 33.08 37.74 18.33
CA ALA A 402 33.75 36.63 17.68
C ALA A 402 34.40 36.99 16.33
N ALA A 403 33.82 37.97 15.62
CA ALA A 403 34.42 38.48 14.39
C ALA A 403 35.56 39.45 14.58
N ALA A 404 35.70 40.03 15.79
CA ALA A 404 36.76 40.95 16.18
C ALA A 404 38.00 40.27 16.80
N LEU A 405 37.91 38.98 17.14
CA LEU A 405 38.98 38.14 17.66
C LEU A 405 39.69 37.42 16.54
#